data_6f2be46c3963dfeb4c6e7762e0ade67e
#
_entry.id   6f2be46c3963dfeb4c6e7762e0ade67e
#
_cell.length_a   1.000
_cell.length_b   1.000
_cell.length_c   1.000
_cell.angle_alpha   90.00
_cell.angle_beta   90.00
_cell.angle_gamma   90.00
#
_symmetry.space_group_name_H-M   'P 1'
#
loop_
_entity.id
_entity.type
_entity.pdbx_description
1 polymer ?
#
loop_
_entity_poly.entity_id
_entity_poly.type
_entity_poly.pdbx_seq_one_letter_code
_entity_poly.pdbx_strand_id
1 'polypeptide(L)'
;NVAMNLRSLGMHVTCLGCIGEDKWGNKLISILNEKKISTKYIEQKKNHITTLKQRVYCNNKQQSRVDHEAILDNWIPKNAVKYSDYDLVILSDYNKGVFSKKWFEPSCNDFVILDPKTLKKHLLSSVNIITPNLNELSILSAQELNSDQSIIRAAQKLLLEYSLDYILVTRGEDGLLVIGKNDFVKYIDPNPVESPDVTGAGDTVVSVFSTLYLTTNDIIYSASVANKAAAKVVAKKGTSVVDLEDLKSFL
;
A
#
# COMPACT_ATOMS: atom_id res chain seq x y z
N ASN A 1 3.98 1.75 7.70
CA ASN A 1 2.78 2.58 7.75
C ASN A 1 1.50 1.75 7.53
N VAL A 2 1.40 0.94 6.45
CA VAL A 2 0.22 0.09 6.18
C VAL A 2 -0.18 -0.74 7.40
N ALA A 3 0.75 -1.50 7.98
CA ALA A 3 0.47 -2.32 9.17
C ALA A 3 0.01 -1.50 10.38
N MET A 4 0.57 -0.30 10.57
CA MET A 4 0.17 0.61 11.65
C MET A 4 -1.24 1.15 11.45
N ASN A 5 -1.60 1.56 10.23
CA ASN A 5 -2.95 2.00 9.90
C ASN A 5 -3.96 0.86 10.09
N LEU A 6 -3.70 -0.33 9.56
CA LEU A 6 -4.58 -1.49 9.75
C LEU A 6 -4.78 -1.80 11.24
N ARG A 7 -3.71 -1.73 12.03
CA ARG A 7 -3.81 -1.99 13.47
C ARG A 7 -4.60 -0.92 14.22
N SER A 8 -4.46 0.36 13.86
CA SER A 8 -5.26 1.47 14.45
C SER A 8 -6.74 1.40 14.09
N LEU A 9 -7.05 0.76 12.95
CA LEU A 9 -8.43 0.45 12.52
C LEU A 9 -9.00 -0.83 13.16
N GLY A 10 -8.31 -1.41 14.15
CA GLY A 10 -8.79 -2.58 14.90
C GLY A 10 -8.46 -3.94 14.28
N MET A 11 -7.77 -3.99 13.14
CA MET A 11 -7.44 -5.24 12.48
C MET A 11 -6.37 -6.04 13.23
N HIS A 12 -6.43 -7.37 13.14
CA HIS A 12 -5.34 -8.25 13.54
C HIS A 12 -4.32 -8.34 12.40
N VAL A 13 -3.10 -7.85 12.65
CA VAL A 13 -2.08 -7.72 11.61
C VAL A 13 -0.90 -8.65 11.84
N THR A 14 -0.49 -9.33 10.79
CA THR A 14 0.77 -10.11 10.75
C THR A 14 1.65 -9.56 9.64
N CYS A 15 2.88 -9.19 9.96
CA CYS A 15 3.86 -8.74 8.98
C CYS A 15 4.72 -9.90 8.47
N LEU A 16 4.98 -9.89 7.16
CA LEU A 16 5.95 -10.73 6.49
C LEU A 16 6.98 -9.85 5.79
N GLY A 17 8.25 -10.18 5.93
CA GLY A 17 9.32 -9.42 5.28
C GLY A 17 10.69 -9.80 5.81
N CYS A 18 11.71 -9.05 5.35
CA CYS A 18 13.08 -9.24 5.76
C CYS A 18 13.69 -7.93 6.22
N ILE A 19 14.41 -7.98 7.33
CA ILE A 19 15.13 -6.85 7.93
C ILE A 19 16.58 -7.26 8.24
N GLY A 20 17.41 -6.29 8.58
CA GLY A 20 18.78 -6.55 9.05
C GLY A 20 18.80 -7.08 10.49
N GLU A 21 19.83 -7.85 10.81
CA GLU A 21 20.19 -8.17 12.19
C GLU A 21 20.99 -6.99 12.79
N ASP A 22 20.32 -5.85 12.93
CA ASP A 22 20.91 -4.59 13.38
C ASP A 22 20.02 -3.87 14.41
N LYS A 23 20.49 -2.75 14.97
CA LYS A 23 19.74 -2.01 15.99
C LYS A 23 18.39 -1.50 15.49
N TRP A 24 18.30 -1.19 14.18
CA TRP A 24 17.06 -0.65 13.59
C TRP A 24 16.03 -1.76 13.35
N GLY A 25 16.49 -2.95 12.97
CA GLY A 25 15.67 -4.16 12.91
C GLY A 25 15.09 -4.51 14.27
N ASN A 26 15.92 -4.53 15.32
CA ASN A 26 15.45 -4.77 16.68
C ASN A 26 14.47 -3.70 17.16
N LYS A 27 14.73 -2.42 16.83
CA LYS A 27 13.80 -1.32 17.14
C LYS A 27 12.47 -1.48 16.42
N LEU A 28 12.49 -1.88 15.14
CA LEU A 28 11.27 -2.13 14.36
C LEU A 28 10.43 -3.26 14.98
N ILE A 29 11.05 -4.38 15.33
CA ILE A 29 10.38 -5.51 16.01
C ILE A 29 9.75 -5.04 17.33
N SER A 30 10.48 -4.27 18.15
CA SER A 30 9.93 -3.71 19.40
C SER A 30 8.69 -2.87 19.15
N ILE A 31 8.74 -1.93 18.19
CA ILE A 31 7.59 -1.07 17.84
C ILE A 31 6.38 -1.91 17.38
N LEU A 32 6.59 -2.90 16.52
CA LEU A 32 5.50 -3.74 16.02
C LEU A 32 4.86 -4.54 17.16
N ASN A 33 5.67 -5.12 18.06
CA ASN A 33 5.19 -5.90 19.21
C ASN A 33 4.42 -5.01 20.20
N GLU A 34 4.92 -3.80 20.51
CA GLU A 34 4.23 -2.81 21.34
C GLU A 34 2.84 -2.45 20.79
N LYS A 35 2.70 -2.43 19.46
CA LYS A 35 1.44 -2.20 18.76
C LYS A 35 0.61 -3.48 18.56
N LYS A 36 1.04 -4.62 19.12
CA LYS A 36 0.38 -5.92 18.97
C LYS A 36 0.24 -6.36 17.50
N ILE A 37 1.24 -6.03 16.68
CA ILE A 37 1.38 -6.51 15.31
C ILE A 37 2.29 -7.74 15.34
N SER A 38 1.82 -8.86 14.79
CA SER A 38 2.59 -10.11 14.77
C SER A 38 3.79 -10.02 13.84
N THR A 39 4.96 -10.39 14.35
CA THR A 39 6.24 -10.38 13.63
C THR A 39 6.74 -11.79 13.28
N LYS A 40 5.87 -12.81 13.41
CA LYS A 40 6.25 -14.23 13.27
C LYS A 40 6.87 -14.61 11.93
N TYR A 41 6.61 -13.82 10.87
CA TYR A 41 7.16 -14.01 9.52
C TYR A 41 8.16 -12.92 9.12
N ILE A 42 8.64 -12.13 10.07
CA ILE A 42 9.74 -11.20 9.80
C ILE A 42 11.05 -11.94 10.01
N GLU A 43 11.89 -12.01 8.97
CA GLU A 43 13.20 -12.62 9.02
C GLU A 43 14.27 -11.55 9.26
N GLN A 44 15.26 -11.88 10.13
CA GLN A 44 16.46 -11.08 10.31
C GLN A 44 17.64 -11.72 9.58
N LYS A 45 18.37 -10.93 8.77
CA LYS A 45 19.55 -11.38 8.01
C LYS A 45 20.82 -10.64 8.44
N LYS A 46 21.90 -11.38 8.75
CA LYS A 46 23.19 -10.82 9.19
C LYS A 46 23.81 -9.84 8.19
N ASN A 47 23.70 -10.12 6.91
CA ASN A 47 24.34 -9.33 5.85
C ASN A 47 23.32 -8.43 5.12
N HIS A 48 22.28 -8.01 5.81
CA HIS A 48 21.32 -7.06 5.31
C HIS A 48 21.19 -5.90 6.28
N ILE A 49 20.88 -4.72 5.78
CA ILE A 49 20.62 -3.54 6.61
C ILE A 49 19.12 -3.24 6.62
N THR A 50 18.61 -2.93 7.79
CA THR A 50 17.24 -2.47 7.92
C THR A 50 17.09 -1.09 7.29
N THR A 51 16.13 -0.91 6.39
CA THR A 51 15.88 0.38 5.73
C THR A 51 15.58 1.46 6.76
N LEU A 52 16.38 2.51 6.73
CA LEU A 52 16.23 3.71 7.57
C LEU A 52 16.16 4.96 6.71
N LYS A 53 15.07 5.70 6.84
CA LYS A 53 14.85 6.98 6.14
C LYS A 53 14.95 8.12 7.13
N GLN A 54 16.11 8.79 7.15
CA GLN A 54 16.37 9.94 8.01
C GLN A 54 15.98 11.24 7.30
N ARG A 55 15.12 12.04 7.95
CA ARG A 55 14.74 13.36 7.45
C ARG A 55 15.30 14.43 8.38
N VAL A 56 16.00 15.38 7.79
CA VAL A 56 16.56 16.55 8.51
C VAL A 56 15.64 17.73 8.28
N TYR A 57 15.17 18.33 9.37
CA TYR A 57 14.33 19.51 9.34
C TYR A 57 15.07 20.71 9.93
N CYS A 58 14.91 21.88 9.31
CA CYS A 58 15.30 23.17 9.85
C CYS A 58 14.13 24.15 9.70
N ASN A 59 13.76 24.84 10.77
CA ASN A 59 12.60 25.75 10.79
C ASN A 59 11.32 25.13 10.22
N ASN A 60 11.02 23.89 10.62
CA ASN A 60 9.89 23.11 10.13
C ASN A 60 9.87 22.80 8.61
N LYS A 61 10.97 23.07 7.89
CA LYS A 61 11.13 22.66 6.49
C LYS A 61 12.10 21.51 6.40
N GLN A 62 11.71 20.45 5.65
CA GLN A 62 12.62 19.36 5.36
C GLN A 62 13.75 19.87 4.45
N GLN A 63 14.98 19.78 4.93
CA GLN A 63 16.18 20.21 4.22
C GLN A 63 16.79 19.08 3.41
N SER A 64 16.80 17.88 3.98
CA SER A 64 17.35 16.70 3.31
C SER A 64 16.71 15.41 3.80
N ARG A 65 16.88 14.37 3.00
CA ARG A 65 16.58 12.98 3.38
C ARG A 65 17.77 12.11 3.01
N VAL A 66 18.18 11.27 3.96
CA VAL A 66 19.20 10.25 3.75
C VAL A 66 18.53 8.88 3.91
N ASP A 67 18.58 8.08 2.87
CA ASP A 67 18.02 6.73 2.87
C ASP A 67 19.17 5.72 3.00
N HIS A 68 19.23 5.02 4.14
CA HIS A 68 20.10 3.88 4.35
C HIS A 68 19.32 2.63 4.02
N GLU A 69 19.63 2.01 2.89
CA GLU A 69 18.85 0.86 2.41
C GLU A 69 19.71 -0.10 1.60
N ALA A 70 19.30 -1.37 1.57
CA ALA A 70 19.84 -2.38 0.70
C ALA A 70 18.71 -3.11 0.00
N ILE A 71 18.92 -3.47 -1.26
CA ILE A 71 17.99 -4.29 -2.02
C ILE A 71 18.22 -5.75 -1.62
N LEU A 72 17.14 -6.46 -1.31
CA LEU A 72 17.18 -7.90 -1.07
C LEU A 72 17.44 -8.62 -2.39
N ASP A 73 18.50 -9.38 -2.43
CA ASP A 73 18.77 -10.24 -3.57
C ASP A 73 18.23 -11.65 -3.33
N ASN A 74 17.40 -12.11 -4.29
CA ASN A 74 16.90 -13.48 -4.35
C ASN A 74 16.27 -14.01 -3.04
N TRP A 75 15.64 -13.13 -2.26
CA TRP A 75 15.00 -13.54 -1.02
C TRP A 75 13.70 -14.30 -1.27
N ILE A 76 13.54 -15.38 -0.52
CA ILE A 76 12.32 -16.18 -0.43
C ILE A 76 12.06 -16.42 1.07
N PRO A 77 10.83 -16.27 1.57
CA PRO A 77 10.51 -16.56 2.96
C PRO A 77 10.88 -17.99 3.35
N LYS A 78 11.55 -18.16 4.50
CA LYS A 78 11.91 -19.49 5.02
C LYS A 78 10.70 -20.30 5.45
N ASN A 79 9.69 -19.62 6.00
CA ASN A 79 8.46 -20.23 6.47
C ASN A 79 7.35 -19.98 5.48
N ALA A 80 6.69 -21.05 5.05
CA ALA A 80 5.49 -20.96 4.23
C ALA A 80 4.39 -20.24 5.03
N VAL A 81 3.71 -19.32 4.36
CA VAL A 81 2.52 -18.66 4.89
C VAL A 81 1.29 -19.33 4.28
N LYS A 82 0.37 -19.74 5.12
CA LYS A 82 -0.94 -20.19 4.69
C LYS A 82 -1.85 -18.99 4.59
N TYR A 83 -2.01 -18.45 3.38
CA TYR A 83 -2.76 -17.20 3.14
C TYR A 83 -4.24 -17.34 3.50
N SER A 84 -4.82 -18.53 3.36
CA SER A 84 -6.20 -18.83 3.77
C SER A 84 -6.49 -18.70 5.28
N ASP A 85 -5.48 -18.48 6.11
CA ASP A 85 -5.66 -18.17 7.53
C ASP A 85 -5.94 -16.66 7.74
N TYR A 86 -5.96 -15.87 6.67
CA TYR A 86 -6.16 -14.42 6.69
C TYR A 86 -7.35 -14.04 5.80
N ASP A 87 -8.17 -13.11 6.26
CA ASP A 87 -9.30 -12.58 5.47
C ASP A 87 -8.84 -11.71 4.31
N LEU A 88 -7.62 -11.16 4.39
CA LEU A 88 -7.03 -10.28 3.39
C LEU A 88 -5.51 -10.36 3.43
N VAL A 89 -4.89 -10.34 2.25
CA VAL A 89 -3.44 -10.18 2.08
C VAL A 89 -3.15 -8.86 1.37
N ILE A 90 -2.29 -8.02 1.95
CA ILE A 90 -1.83 -6.79 1.30
C ILE A 90 -0.35 -6.94 0.93
N LEU A 91 -0.05 -6.79 -0.35
CA LEU A 91 1.31 -6.73 -0.87
C LEU A 91 1.72 -5.26 -1.01
N SER A 92 2.50 -4.74 -0.05
CA SER A 92 3.02 -3.38 -0.10
C SER A 92 4.43 -3.41 -0.72
N ASP A 93 4.51 -3.16 -2.03
CA ASP A 93 5.78 -3.22 -2.77
C ASP A 93 6.50 -1.88 -2.73
N TYR A 94 7.65 -1.83 -2.08
CA TYR A 94 8.55 -0.67 -2.08
C TYR A 94 9.74 -0.83 -3.04
N ASN A 95 9.70 -1.85 -3.90
CA ASN A 95 10.78 -2.19 -4.82
C ASN A 95 12.15 -2.41 -4.14
N LYS A 96 12.15 -3.02 -2.95
CA LYS A 96 13.36 -3.34 -2.17
C LYS A 96 13.75 -4.82 -2.24
N GLY A 97 13.26 -5.53 -3.27
CA GLY A 97 13.68 -6.90 -3.57
C GLY A 97 12.85 -8.00 -2.89
N VAL A 98 11.90 -7.68 -2.01
CA VAL A 98 11.02 -8.67 -1.37
C VAL A 98 10.31 -9.54 -2.41
N PHE A 99 9.85 -8.93 -3.48
CA PHE A 99 9.14 -9.61 -4.59
C PHE A 99 10.02 -9.77 -5.85
N SER A 100 11.34 -9.84 -5.72
CA SER A 100 12.24 -10.07 -6.85
C SER A 100 12.12 -11.48 -7.42
N LYS A 101 11.74 -12.45 -6.61
CA LYS A 101 11.48 -13.84 -7.00
C LYS A 101 9.99 -14.15 -6.91
N LYS A 102 9.57 -15.12 -7.73
CA LYS A 102 8.22 -15.69 -7.64
C LYS A 102 8.18 -16.67 -6.45
N TRP A 103 7.68 -16.22 -5.32
CA TRP A 103 7.45 -17.03 -4.12
C TRP A 103 6.04 -16.86 -3.56
N PHE A 104 5.35 -15.78 -3.95
CA PHE A 104 3.99 -15.51 -3.55
C PHE A 104 3.05 -16.25 -4.50
N GLU A 105 2.37 -17.26 -3.98
CA GLU A 105 1.45 -18.12 -4.73
C GLU A 105 0.18 -18.30 -3.89
N PRO A 106 -0.75 -17.33 -3.95
CA PRO A 106 -2.04 -17.45 -3.26
C PRO A 106 -2.93 -18.48 -3.98
N SER A 107 -3.90 -19.01 -3.25
CA SER A 107 -4.99 -19.78 -3.84
C SER A 107 -6.02 -18.87 -4.51
N CYS A 108 -6.88 -19.42 -5.35
CA CYS A 108 -7.95 -18.65 -6.03
C CYS A 108 -9.00 -18.07 -5.05
N ASN A 109 -9.02 -18.55 -3.81
CA ASN A 109 -9.94 -18.07 -2.77
C ASN A 109 -9.31 -17.01 -1.87
N ASP A 110 -8.00 -16.75 -1.99
CA ASP A 110 -7.35 -15.72 -1.18
C ASP A 110 -7.64 -14.34 -1.78
N PHE A 111 -8.06 -13.40 -0.95
CA PHE A 111 -8.30 -12.03 -1.37
C PHE A 111 -7.03 -11.19 -1.19
N VAL A 112 -6.50 -10.67 -2.29
CA VAL A 112 -5.19 -10.02 -2.33
C VAL A 112 -5.28 -8.63 -2.95
N ILE A 113 -4.70 -7.64 -2.26
CA ILE A 113 -4.55 -6.26 -2.75
C ILE A 113 -3.06 -5.96 -2.89
N LEU A 114 -2.65 -5.37 -4.00
CA LEU A 114 -1.27 -4.94 -4.25
C LEU A 114 -1.20 -3.42 -4.33
N ASP A 115 -0.34 -2.84 -3.49
CA ASP A 115 0.17 -1.47 -3.66
C ASP A 115 1.48 -1.54 -4.46
N PRO A 116 1.44 -1.31 -5.78
CA PRO A 116 2.55 -1.61 -6.67
C PRO A 116 3.53 -0.45 -6.77
N LYS A 117 4.84 -0.76 -6.93
CA LYS A 117 5.86 0.26 -7.23
C LYS A 117 6.45 0.11 -8.63
N THR A 118 6.52 -1.12 -9.12
CA THR A 118 7.09 -1.47 -10.43
C THR A 118 6.33 -2.61 -11.07
N LEU A 119 6.52 -2.80 -12.37
CA LEU A 119 5.91 -3.90 -13.10
C LEU A 119 6.52 -5.24 -12.69
N LYS A 120 5.75 -6.04 -11.97
CA LYS A 120 6.06 -7.44 -11.63
C LYS A 120 4.89 -8.31 -12.09
N LYS A 121 4.96 -8.82 -13.31
CA LYS A 121 3.88 -9.60 -13.94
C LYS A 121 3.39 -10.75 -13.07
N HIS A 122 4.31 -11.45 -12.39
CA HIS A 122 3.97 -12.57 -11.50
C HIS A 122 3.14 -12.16 -10.29
N LEU A 123 3.25 -10.91 -9.81
CA LEU A 123 2.38 -10.38 -8.76
C LEU A 123 1.02 -9.97 -9.32
N LEU A 124 1.00 -9.22 -10.42
CA LEU A 124 -0.25 -8.76 -11.02
C LEU A 124 -1.22 -9.89 -11.37
N SER A 125 -0.69 -11.04 -11.80
CA SER A 125 -1.50 -12.24 -12.08
C SER A 125 -1.98 -12.99 -10.83
N SER A 126 -1.63 -12.52 -9.63
CA SER A 126 -1.91 -13.20 -8.35
C SER A 126 -2.68 -12.32 -7.37
N VAL A 127 -3.29 -11.22 -7.85
CA VAL A 127 -3.99 -10.26 -7.00
C VAL A 127 -5.36 -9.89 -7.57
N ASN A 128 -6.26 -9.44 -6.71
CA ASN A 128 -7.61 -9.02 -7.08
C ASN A 128 -7.67 -7.53 -7.42
N ILE A 129 -6.99 -6.71 -6.61
CA ILE A 129 -7.07 -5.25 -6.70
C ILE A 129 -5.65 -4.68 -6.65
N ILE A 130 -5.42 -3.59 -7.41
CA ILE A 130 -4.20 -2.80 -7.30
C ILE A 130 -4.52 -1.33 -7.02
N THR A 131 -3.61 -0.63 -6.31
CA THR A 131 -3.79 0.76 -5.86
C THR A 131 -2.69 1.70 -6.36
N PRO A 132 -2.39 1.77 -7.67
CA PRO A 132 -1.32 2.59 -8.19
C PRO A 132 -1.64 4.08 -8.12
N ASN A 133 -0.60 4.92 -8.00
CA ASN A 133 -0.70 6.32 -8.41
C ASN A 133 -0.51 6.47 -9.93
N LEU A 134 -0.65 7.70 -10.45
CA LEU A 134 -0.53 7.96 -11.89
C LEU A 134 0.83 7.53 -12.47
N ASN A 135 1.93 7.80 -11.75
CA ASN A 135 3.25 7.43 -12.19
C ASN A 135 3.44 5.90 -12.19
N GLU A 136 2.95 5.23 -11.16
CA GLU A 136 2.98 3.76 -11.07
C GLU A 136 2.11 3.13 -12.16
N LEU A 137 0.91 3.66 -12.42
CA LEU A 137 0.06 3.17 -13.51
C LEU A 137 0.73 3.36 -14.88
N SER A 138 1.41 4.49 -15.11
CA SER A 138 2.19 4.73 -16.33
C SER A 138 3.29 3.66 -16.50
N ILE A 139 4.03 3.37 -15.43
CA ILE A 139 5.08 2.31 -15.44
C ILE A 139 4.46 0.93 -15.70
N LEU A 140 3.37 0.59 -15.00
CA LEU A 140 2.70 -0.71 -15.13
C LEU A 140 2.16 -0.95 -16.53
N SER A 141 1.55 0.06 -17.13
CA SER A 141 0.93 -0.02 -18.46
C SER A 141 1.90 0.22 -19.61
N ALA A 142 3.10 0.75 -19.31
CA ALA A 142 4.06 1.27 -20.30
C ALA A 142 3.42 2.30 -21.25
N GLN A 143 2.59 3.21 -20.70
CA GLN A 143 1.89 4.25 -21.45
C GLN A 143 2.05 5.62 -20.79
N GLU A 144 2.05 6.68 -21.60
CA GLU A 144 1.92 8.05 -21.11
C GLU A 144 0.45 8.34 -20.77
N LEU A 145 0.23 8.98 -19.62
CA LEU A 145 -1.10 9.28 -19.08
C LEU A 145 -1.36 10.79 -19.12
N ASN A 146 -1.82 11.28 -20.27
CA ASN A 146 -1.99 12.72 -20.54
C ASN A 146 -3.46 13.19 -20.41
N SER A 147 -4.38 12.29 -20.13
CA SER A 147 -5.81 12.57 -19.99
C SER A 147 -6.52 11.47 -19.21
N ASP A 148 -7.71 11.77 -18.68
CA ASP A 148 -8.55 10.77 -18.02
C ASP A 148 -8.82 9.56 -18.92
N GLN A 149 -9.02 9.80 -20.22
CA GLN A 149 -9.22 8.70 -21.16
C GLN A 149 -7.98 7.80 -21.29
N SER A 150 -6.77 8.37 -21.27
CA SER A 150 -5.54 7.57 -21.32
C SER A 150 -5.36 6.75 -20.03
N ILE A 151 -5.70 7.33 -18.86
CA ILE A 151 -5.69 6.65 -17.56
C ILE A 151 -6.67 5.46 -17.57
N ILE A 152 -7.90 5.70 -17.99
CA ILE A 152 -8.93 4.66 -18.05
C ILE A 152 -8.52 3.53 -18.99
N ARG A 153 -8.05 3.83 -20.20
CA ARG A 153 -7.60 2.81 -21.17
C ARG A 153 -6.43 1.99 -20.63
N ALA A 154 -5.44 2.63 -19.99
CA ALA A 154 -4.30 1.96 -19.39
C ALA A 154 -4.74 0.99 -18.29
N ALA A 155 -5.64 1.44 -17.41
CA ALA A 155 -6.18 0.61 -16.33
C ALA A 155 -7.04 -0.54 -16.89
N GLN A 156 -7.93 -0.29 -17.84
CA GLN A 156 -8.76 -1.34 -18.48
C GLN A 156 -7.89 -2.42 -19.15
N LYS A 157 -6.80 -2.02 -19.81
CA LYS A 157 -5.85 -2.97 -20.38
C LYS A 157 -5.25 -3.89 -19.32
N LEU A 158 -4.80 -3.32 -18.19
CA LEU A 158 -4.25 -4.11 -17.07
C LEU A 158 -5.30 -5.01 -16.42
N LEU A 159 -6.53 -4.52 -16.24
CA LEU A 159 -7.65 -5.32 -15.75
C LEU A 159 -7.86 -6.59 -16.58
N LEU A 160 -7.87 -6.44 -17.90
CA LEU A 160 -8.06 -7.58 -18.81
C LEU A 160 -6.83 -8.50 -18.86
N GLU A 161 -5.62 -7.92 -18.96
CA GLU A 161 -4.37 -8.69 -19.09
C GLU A 161 -4.09 -9.55 -17.86
N TYR A 162 -4.43 -9.05 -16.66
CA TYR A 162 -4.13 -9.72 -15.38
C TYR A 162 -5.37 -10.23 -14.63
N SER A 163 -6.57 -10.13 -15.25
CA SER A 163 -7.84 -10.57 -14.64
C SER A 163 -8.18 -9.93 -13.30
N LEU A 164 -7.74 -8.68 -13.10
CA LEU A 164 -8.01 -7.92 -11.88
C LEU A 164 -9.51 -7.62 -11.74
N ASP A 165 -9.98 -7.46 -10.50
CA ASP A 165 -11.37 -7.06 -10.24
C ASP A 165 -11.52 -5.55 -10.30
N TYR A 166 -10.58 -4.80 -9.68
CA TYR A 166 -10.57 -3.34 -9.68
C TYR A 166 -9.15 -2.76 -9.70
N ILE A 167 -9.05 -1.54 -10.20
CA ILE A 167 -7.88 -0.68 -10.06
C ILE A 167 -8.33 0.64 -9.42
N LEU A 168 -7.70 0.99 -8.29
CA LEU A 168 -7.89 2.28 -7.63
C LEU A 168 -6.70 3.19 -7.95
N VAL A 169 -6.89 4.14 -8.84
CA VAL A 169 -5.82 5.08 -9.21
C VAL A 169 -5.86 6.28 -8.29
N THR A 170 -4.80 6.49 -7.50
CA THR A 170 -4.66 7.71 -6.68
C THR A 170 -4.13 8.85 -7.54
N ARG A 171 -4.78 10.02 -7.49
CA ARG A 171 -4.52 11.17 -8.37
C ARG A 171 -4.12 12.43 -7.61
N GLY A 172 -3.71 12.29 -6.35
CA GLY A 172 -3.32 13.40 -5.50
C GLY A 172 -4.47 14.39 -5.27
N GLU A 173 -4.29 15.63 -5.71
CA GLU A 173 -5.31 16.69 -5.59
C GLU A 173 -6.56 16.47 -6.45
N ASP A 174 -6.52 15.55 -7.43
CA ASP A 174 -7.67 15.18 -8.26
C ASP A 174 -8.47 13.99 -7.69
N GLY A 175 -8.19 13.55 -6.47
CA GLY A 175 -8.93 12.48 -5.78
C GLY A 175 -8.56 11.07 -6.24
N LEU A 176 -9.55 10.19 -6.40
CA LEU A 176 -9.36 8.81 -6.82
C LEU A 176 -10.19 8.48 -8.05
N LEU A 177 -9.71 7.51 -8.83
CA LEU A 177 -10.45 6.91 -9.93
C LEU A 177 -10.53 5.41 -9.70
N VAL A 178 -11.74 4.87 -9.62
CA VAL A 178 -12.01 3.45 -9.50
C VAL A 178 -12.40 2.90 -10.87
N ILE A 179 -11.64 1.93 -11.37
CA ILE A 179 -11.88 1.26 -12.64
C ILE A 179 -12.10 -0.24 -12.36
N GLY A 180 -13.14 -0.81 -12.94
CA GLY A 180 -13.51 -2.21 -12.82
C GLY A 180 -13.87 -2.86 -14.16
N LYS A 181 -14.30 -4.12 -14.12
CA LYS A 181 -14.80 -4.86 -15.29
C LYS A 181 -16.04 -4.20 -15.89
N ASN A 182 -16.39 -4.55 -17.13
CA ASN A 182 -17.59 -4.08 -17.85
C ASN A 182 -17.69 -2.54 -17.93
N ASP A 183 -16.57 -1.89 -18.25
CA ASP A 183 -16.47 -0.43 -18.39
C ASP A 183 -16.89 0.36 -17.15
N PHE A 184 -16.84 -0.29 -15.98
CA PHE A 184 -17.10 0.39 -14.73
C PHE A 184 -16.02 1.43 -14.44
N VAL A 185 -16.41 2.69 -14.36
CA VAL A 185 -15.54 3.82 -14.02
C VAL A 185 -16.27 4.74 -13.04
N LYS A 186 -15.63 5.04 -11.93
CA LYS A 186 -16.16 5.97 -10.94
C LYS A 186 -15.09 6.93 -10.45
N TYR A 187 -15.39 8.22 -10.55
CA TYR A 187 -14.59 9.30 -9.97
C TYR A 187 -14.99 9.49 -8.52
N ILE A 188 -13.99 9.61 -7.64
CA ILE A 188 -14.15 10.00 -6.24
C ILE A 188 -13.54 11.38 -6.10
N ASP A 189 -14.38 12.34 -5.74
CA ASP A 189 -14.01 13.74 -5.66
C ASP A 189 -12.84 13.98 -4.68
N PRO A 190 -11.97 14.93 -4.97
CA PRO A 190 -10.88 15.29 -4.09
C PRO A 190 -11.37 15.87 -2.77
N ASN A 191 -10.55 15.74 -1.75
CA ASN A 191 -10.71 16.45 -0.47
C ASN A 191 -9.56 17.45 -0.37
N PRO A 192 -9.77 18.74 -0.70
CA PRO A 192 -8.70 19.74 -0.74
C PRO A 192 -8.03 19.91 0.62
N VAL A 193 -6.70 20.00 0.61
CA VAL A 193 -5.88 20.21 1.82
C VAL A 193 -4.88 21.33 1.55
N GLU A 194 -4.81 22.31 2.44
CA GLU A 194 -3.80 23.37 2.38
C GLU A 194 -2.43 22.81 2.80
N SER A 195 -1.41 23.02 1.97
CA SER A 195 -0.01 22.64 2.25
C SER A 195 0.17 21.16 2.65
N PRO A 196 -0.25 20.19 1.81
CA PRO A 196 -0.25 18.78 2.17
C PRO A 196 1.17 18.21 2.32
N ASP A 197 1.38 17.36 3.34
CA ASP A 197 2.50 16.43 3.41
C ASP A 197 2.04 15.07 2.88
N VAL A 198 2.31 14.77 1.62
CA VAL A 198 1.84 13.56 0.95
C VAL A 198 2.47 12.25 1.47
N THR A 199 3.33 12.34 2.50
CA THR A 199 4.00 11.17 3.09
C THR A 199 2.98 10.24 3.75
N GLY A 200 2.84 9.02 3.24
CA GLY A 200 1.94 8.00 3.77
C GLY A 200 0.50 8.08 3.27
N ALA A 201 0.19 8.97 2.32
CA ALA A 201 -1.16 9.04 1.70
C ALA A 201 -1.57 7.70 1.07
N GLY A 202 -0.73 7.10 0.22
CA GLY A 202 -0.98 5.81 -0.41
C GLY A 202 -1.14 4.68 0.62
N ASP A 203 -0.25 4.64 1.63
CA ASP A 203 -0.34 3.67 2.75
C ASP A 203 -1.69 3.79 3.49
N THR A 204 -2.20 5.01 3.63
CA THR A 204 -3.51 5.27 4.26
C THR A 204 -4.65 4.82 3.35
N VAL A 205 -4.59 5.18 2.05
CA VAL A 205 -5.61 4.75 1.08
C VAL A 205 -5.73 3.24 1.07
N VAL A 206 -4.64 2.50 0.87
CA VAL A 206 -4.70 1.04 0.80
C VAL A 206 -5.22 0.43 2.11
N SER A 207 -4.83 0.95 3.26
CA SER A 207 -5.23 0.40 4.57
C SER A 207 -6.71 0.63 4.86
N VAL A 208 -7.21 1.86 4.70
CA VAL A 208 -8.60 2.21 4.96
C VAL A 208 -9.52 1.55 3.95
N PHE A 209 -9.17 1.64 2.65
CA PHE A 209 -9.91 0.98 1.58
C PHE A 209 -10.04 -0.52 1.85
N SER A 210 -8.93 -1.20 2.12
CA SER A 210 -8.91 -2.65 2.35
C SER A 210 -9.79 -3.06 3.53
N THR A 211 -9.70 -2.33 4.65
CA THR A 211 -10.50 -2.60 5.85
C THR A 211 -12.00 -2.47 5.57
N LEU A 212 -12.39 -1.39 4.90
CA LEU A 212 -13.80 -1.12 4.61
C LEU A 212 -14.35 -2.05 3.53
N TYR A 213 -13.59 -2.29 2.47
CA TYR A 213 -14.02 -3.17 1.40
C TYR A 213 -14.21 -4.62 1.89
N LEU A 214 -13.30 -5.10 2.75
CA LEU A 214 -13.43 -6.41 3.39
C LEU A 214 -14.74 -6.54 4.20
N THR A 215 -15.18 -5.46 4.86
CA THR A 215 -16.33 -5.49 5.75
C THR A 215 -17.65 -5.16 5.07
N THR A 216 -17.64 -4.31 4.04
CA THR A 216 -18.86 -3.78 3.40
C THR A 216 -19.11 -4.36 2.02
N ASN A 217 -18.06 -4.84 1.36
CA ASN A 217 -18.06 -5.24 -0.07
C ASN A 217 -18.54 -4.11 -1.01
N ASP A 218 -18.48 -2.86 -0.55
CA ASP A 218 -18.85 -1.68 -1.33
C ASP A 218 -17.60 -0.91 -1.77
N ILE A 219 -17.27 -1.03 -3.05
CA ILE A 219 -16.06 -0.46 -3.64
C ILE A 219 -16.07 1.07 -3.61
N ILE A 220 -17.23 1.68 -3.88
CA ILE A 220 -17.38 3.15 -3.97
C ILE A 220 -17.31 3.77 -2.59
N TYR A 221 -18.05 3.21 -1.65
CA TYR A 221 -18.04 3.65 -0.26
C TYR A 221 -16.62 3.55 0.33
N SER A 222 -15.98 2.39 0.17
CA SER A 222 -14.62 2.15 0.67
C SER A 222 -13.59 3.10 0.09
N ALA A 223 -13.65 3.35 -1.24
CA ALA A 223 -12.76 4.30 -1.90
C ALA A 223 -13.02 5.75 -1.45
N SER A 224 -14.29 6.14 -1.29
CA SER A 224 -14.66 7.50 -0.84
C SER A 224 -14.14 7.79 0.58
N VAL A 225 -14.34 6.86 1.50
CA VAL A 225 -13.84 7.02 2.88
C VAL A 225 -12.31 6.97 2.93
N ALA A 226 -11.67 6.09 2.15
CA ALA A 226 -10.22 6.04 2.05
C ALA A 226 -9.62 7.36 1.54
N ASN A 227 -10.28 8.01 0.58
CA ASN A 227 -9.86 9.33 0.08
C ASN A 227 -9.96 10.43 1.15
N LYS A 228 -11.06 10.47 1.91
CA LYS A 228 -11.22 11.38 3.06
C LYS A 228 -10.17 11.15 4.13
N ALA A 229 -9.88 9.88 4.44
CA ALA A 229 -8.87 9.50 5.41
C ALA A 229 -7.46 9.93 4.99
N ALA A 230 -7.10 9.74 3.72
CA ALA A 230 -5.83 10.20 3.17
C ALA A 230 -5.70 11.73 3.26
N ALA A 231 -6.74 12.49 2.93
CA ALA A 231 -6.76 13.94 3.06
C ALA A 231 -6.50 14.39 4.51
N LYS A 232 -7.09 13.70 5.50
CA LYS A 232 -6.85 14.00 6.93
C LYS A 232 -5.41 13.72 7.35
N VAL A 233 -4.79 12.66 6.80
CA VAL A 233 -3.39 12.32 7.10
C VAL A 233 -2.44 13.34 6.51
N VAL A 234 -2.61 13.72 5.24
CA VAL A 234 -1.72 14.67 4.56
C VAL A 234 -1.85 16.10 5.10
N ALA A 235 -2.92 16.42 5.83
CA ALA A 235 -3.06 17.68 6.55
C ALA A 235 -2.14 17.76 7.80
N LYS A 236 -1.58 16.64 8.24
CA LYS A 236 -0.65 16.56 9.38
C LYS A 236 0.77 16.38 8.87
N LYS A 237 1.75 17.03 9.51
CA LYS A 237 3.16 16.85 9.14
C LYS A 237 3.68 15.48 9.57
N GLY A 238 4.39 14.81 8.67
CA GLY A 238 4.98 13.49 8.91
C GLY A 238 3.99 12.33 8.73
N THR A 239 4.42 11.12 9.09
CA THR A 239 3.58 9.95 9.01
C THR A 239 2.59 9.91 10.18
N SER A 240 1.33 10.09 9.94
CA SER A 240 0.24 9.88 10.90
C SER A 240 -0.58 8.65 10.52
N VAL A 241 -1.34 8.13 11.46
CA VAL A 241 -2.27 7.02 11.24
C VAL A 241 -3.71 7.51 11.43
N VAL A 242 -4.64 6.85 10.76
CA VAL A 242 -6.07 7.04 10.93
C VAL A 242 -6.57 6.03 11.95
N ASP A 243 -7.39 6.45 12.91
CA ASP A 243 -8.00 5.58 13.89
C ASP A 243 -9.51 5.39 13.65
N LEU A 244 -10.15 4.58 14.52
CA LEU A 244 -11.56 4.29 14.41
C LEU A 244 -12.47 5.53 14.67
N GLU A 245 -12.02 6.50 15.48
CA GLU A 245 -12.76 7.73 15.72
C GLU A 245 -12.70 8.63 14.50
N ASP A 246 -11.54 8.69 13.85
CA ASP A 246 -11.38 9.35 12.57
C ASP A 246 -12.34 8.77 11.53
N LEU A 247 -12.41 7.43 11.40
CA LEU A 247 -13.34 6.79 10.47
C LEU A 247 -14.80 7.15 10.76
N LYS A 248 -15.23 7.10 12.02
CA LYS A 248 -16.60 7.48 12.40
C LYS A 248 -16.98 8.90 11.97
N SER A 249 -16.00 9.80 11.92
CA SER A 249 -16.24 11.19 11.46
C SER A 249 -16.45 11.32 9.95
N PHE A 250 -16.20 10.27 9.17
CA PHE A 250 -16.38 10.24 7.71
C PHE A 250 -17.67 9.51 7.28
N LEU A 251 -18.31 8.82 8.22
CA LEU A 251 -19.57 8.11 8.04
C LEU A 251 -20.77 9.03 8.20
#